data_918dd5078faf6798517efae7e514a295
#
_entry.id   918dd5078faf6798517efae7e514a295
#
_cell.length_a   1.000
_cell.length_b   1.000
_cell.length_c   1.000
_cell.angle_alpha   90.00
_cell.angle_beta   90.00
_cell.angle_gamma   90.00
#
_symmetry.space_group_name_H-M   'P 1'
#
loop_
_entity.id
_entity.type
_entity.pdbx_description
1 polymer ?
#
loop_
_entity_poly.entity_id
_entity_poly.type
_entity_poly.pdbx_seq_one_letter_code
_entity_poly.pdbx_strand_id
1 'polypeptide(L)'
;TREVLAHYRRQRLRQVPTPADSPFCVGCRGQQRDQPLHARQVHRVFNGLRDGLGCINRGAHAAPRLHDLRHTFAVRRVIRWYRAGTDVDQMMLALSTYLGHTKIAHTYWYLSAAPELMTLAGGKFERFFESGGADDE
;
A
#
# COMPACT_ATOMS: atom_id res chain seq x y z
N THR A 1 3.86 9.69 8.68
CA THR A 1 4.81 8.67 8.15
C THR A 1 6.18 9.29 7.82
N ARG A 2 6.24 10.39 7.05
CA ARG A 2 7.49 11.06 6.64
C ARG A 2 8.35 11.47 7.83
N GLU A 3 7.75 12.04 8.86
CA GLU A 3 8.44 12.45 10.11
C GLU A 3 9.03 11.26 10.86
N VAL A 4 8.29 10.15 10.96
CA VAL A 4 8.76 8.92 11.60
C VAL A 4 9.98 8.35 10.88
N LEU A 5 9.94 8.31 9.54
CA LEU A 5 11.07 7.85 8.72
C LEU A 5 12.29 8.78 8.86
N ALA A 6 12.07 10.10 8.88
CA ALA A 6 13.12 11.07 9.10
C ALA A 6 13.73 10.97 10.52
N HIS A 7 12.89 10.73 11.53
CA HIS A 7 13.35 10.48 12.89
C HIS A 7 14.20 9.20 12.97
N TYR A 8 13.70 8.10 12.41
CA TYR A 8 14.46 6.84 12.32
C TYR A 8 15.82 7.04 11.65
N ARG A 9 15.86 7.75 10.50
CA ARG A 9 17.10 8.05 9.78
C ARG A 9 18.11 8.81 10.67
N ARG A 10 17.66 9.83 11.39
CA ARG A 10 18.51 10.60 12.30
C ARG A 10 19.07 9.73 13.44
N GLN A 11 18.23 8.90 14.04
CA GLN A 11 18.63 7.98 15.10
C GLN A 11 19.66 6.95 14.60
N ARG A 12 19.38 6.37 13.43
CA ARG A 12 20.26 5.41 12.78
C ARG A 12 21.66 5.98 12.53
N LEU A 13 21.73 7.15 11.89
CA LEU A 13 23.01 7.81 11.56
C LEU A 13 23.86 8.15 12.80
N ARG A 14 23.23 8.31 13.97
CA ARG A 14 23.96 8.50 15.25
C ARG A 14 24.56 7.19 15.77
N GLN A 15 23.92 6.06 15.53
CA GLN A 15 24.35 4.76 16.05
C GLN A 15 25.28 4.02 15.10
N VAL A 16 25.08 4.21 13.80
CA VAL A 16 25.75 3.49 12.73
C VAL A 16 26.02 4.45 11.57
N PRO A 17 27.23 4.98 11.45
CA PRO A 17 27.66 5.73 10.27
C PRO A 17 27.58 4.81 9.06
N THR A 18 26.72 5.12 8.10
CA THR A 18 26.48 4.26 6.95
C THR A 18 26.73 5.00 5.64
N PRO A 19 27.37 4.38 4.63
CA PRO A 19 27.51 4.90 3.29
C PRO A 19 26.14 5.28 2.67
N ALA A 20 26.15 6.16 1.68
CA ALA A 20 24.92 6.66 1.03
C ALA A 20 24.07 5.54 0.40
N ASP A 21 24.71 4.50 -0.09
CA ASP A 21 24.08 3.35 -0.79
C ASP A 21 23.63 2.24 0.18
N SER A 22 23.79 2.45 1.49
CA SER A 22 23.38 1.45 2.47
C SER A 22 21.86 1.29 2.51
N PRO A 23 21.37 0.07 2.80
CA PRO A 23 19.94 -0.16 2.99
C PRO A 23 19.34 0.78 4.02
N PHE A 24 18.13 1.27 3.77
CA PHE A 24 17.47 2.20 4.70
C PHE A 24 17.23 1.57 6.07
N CYS A 25 16.75 0.33 6.11
CA CYS A 25 16.52 -0.41 7.34
C CYS A 25 17.65 -1.41 7.59
N VAL A 26 18.35 -1.26 8.71
CA VAL A 26 19.46 -2.14 9.10
C VAL A 26 19.28 -2.68 10.52
N GLY A 27 19.92 -3.79 10.81
CA GLY A 27 20.03 -4.32 12.16
C GLY A 27 20.89 -3.41 13.06
N CYS A 28 20.48 -3.23 14.32
CA CYS A 28 21.18 -2.36 15.27
C CYS A 28 21.96 -3.11 16.34
N ARG A 29 21.92 -4.44 16.38
CA ARG A 29 22.50 -5.26 17.46
C ARG A 29 23.19 -6.52 16.96
N GLY A 30 24.23 -6.94 17.69
CA GLY A 30 24.95 -8.20 17.48
C GLY A 30 25.56 -8.34 16.08
N GLN A 31 25.65 -9.57 15.59
CA GLN A 31 26.20 -9.89 14.25
C GLN A 31 25.37 -9.32 13.09
N GLN A 32 24.13 -8.89 13.35
CA GLN A 32 23.24 -8.27 12.36
C GLN A 32 23.41 -6.74 12.29
N ARG A 33 24.33 -6.17 13.07
CA ARG A 33 24.59 -4.73 13.04
C ARG A 33 25.06 -4.34 11.64
N ASP A 34 24.50 -3.27 11.11
CA ASP A 34 24.78 -2.70 9.77
C ASP A 34 24.35 -3.59 8.58
N GLN A 35 23.83 -4.78 8.85
CA GLN A 35 23.31 -5.64 7.79
C GLN A 35 21.88 -5.26 7.44
N PRO A 36 21.46 -5.47 6.18
CA PRO A 36 20.07 -5.28 5.76
C PRO A 36 19.11 -6.01 6.69
N LEU A 37 18.00 -5.36 7.04
CA LEU A 37 16.98 -5.99 7.88
C LEU A 37 16.37 -7.19 7.13
N HIS A 38 16.49 -8.37 7.70
CA HIS A 38 16.01 -9.59 7.07
C HIS A 38 14.48 -9.66 7.12
N ALA A 39 13.85 -10.09 6.01
CA ALA A 39 12.37 -10.18 5.90
C ALA A 39 11.72 -10.96 7.05
N ARG A 40 12.35 -12.05 7.54
CA ARG A 40 11.88 -12.82 8.70
C ARG A 40 11.76 -11.97 9.97
N GLN A 41 12.66 -11.02 10.20
CA GLN A 41 12.58 -10.12 11.35
C GLN A 41 11.40 -9.17 11.23
N VAL A 42 11.16 -8.62 10.03
CA VAL A 42 10.01 -7.76 9.76
C VAL A 42 8.70 -8.52 10.00
N HIS A 43 8.58 -9.74 9.46
CA HIS A 43 7.40 -10.58 9.67
C HIS A 43 7.19 -10.93 11.15
N ARG A 44 8.27 -11.25 11.90
CA ARG A 44 8.17 -11.54 13.33
C ARG A 44 7.65 -10.35 14.12
N VAL A 45 8.18 -9.14 13.87
CA VAL A 45 7.71 -7.92 14.53
C VAL A 45 6.26 -7.62 14.16
N PHE A 46 5.92 -7.73 12.88
CA PHE A 46 4.54 -7.52 12.42
C PHE A 46 3.57 -8.50 13.07
N ASN A 47 3.91 -9.78 13.14
CA ASN A 47 3.06 -10.79 13.78
C ASN A 47 2.86 -10.49 15.27
N GLY A 48 3.91 -10.12 16.01
CA GLY A 48 3.78 -9.73 17.40
C GLY A 48 2.89 -8.51 17.62
N LEU A 49 3.01 -7.50 16.76
CA LEU A 49 2.14 -6.31 16.79
C LEU A 49 0.69 -6.67 16.45
N ARG A 50 0.48 -7.47 15.42
CA ARG A 50 -0.84 -7.95 15.01
C ARG A 50 -1.55 -8.70 16.14
N ASP A 51 -0.84 -9.61 16.77
CA ASP A 51 -1.37 -10.47 17.84
C ASP A 51 -1.67 -9.61 19.09
N GLY A 52 -0.77 -8.68 19.45
CA GLY A 52 -0.96 -7.74 20.54
C GLY A 52 -2.10 -6.74 20.34
N LEU A 53 -2.43 -6.40 19.09
CA LEU A 53 -3.55 -5.53 18.73
C LEU A 53 -4.88 -6.28 18.57
N GLY A 54 -4.91 -7.61 18.69
CA GLY A 54 -6.10 -8.42 18.47
C GLY A 54 -6.67 -8.32 17.07
N CYS A 55 -5.81 -8.13 16.05
CA CYS A 55 -6.26 -7.97 14.67
C CYS A 55 -6.94 -9.25 14.16
N ILE A 56 -8.21 -9.12 13.76
CA ILE A 56 -9.01 -10.21 13.19
C ILE A 56 -8.93 -10.13 11.66
N ASN A 57 -8.66 -11.28 11.03
CA ASN A 57 -8.77 -11.39 9.58
C ASN A 57 -10.23 -11.58 9.14
N ARG A 58 -10.64 -10.82 8.14
CA ARG A 58 -11.96 -10.93 7.51
C ARG A 58 -11.90 -11.54 6.10
N GLY A 59 -10.74 -12.03 5.69
CA GLY A 59 -10.50 -12.64 4.38
C GLY A 59 -10.26 -14.14 4.45
N ALA A 60 -9.75 -14.72 3.36
CA ALA A 60 -9.52 -16.15 3.19
C ALA A 60 -8.38 -16.73 4.07
N HIS A 61 -7.58 -15.89 4.72
CA HIS A 61 -6.47 -16.34 5.56
C HIS A 61 -6.83 -16.28 7.04
N ALA A 62 -6.22 -17.14 7.85
CA ALA A 62 -6.47 -17.21 9.29
C ALA A 62 -6.11 -15.91 10.05
N ALA A 63 -5.15 -15.13 9.55
CA ALA A 63 -4.75 -13.88 10.17
C ALA A 63 -4.25 -12.86 9.12
N PRO A 64 -4.36 -11.53 9.39
CA PRO A 64 -3.82 -10.51 8.52
C PRO A 64 -2.31 -10.68 8.31
N ARG A 65 -1.86 -10.49 7.08
CA ARG A 65 -0.46 -10.59 6.67
C ARG A 65 0.14 -9.22 6.41
N LEU A 66 1.45 -9.11 6.43
CA LEU A 66 2.16 -7.87 6.09
C LEU A 66 1.77 -7.35 4.69
N HIS A 67 1.55 -8.27 3.73
CA HIS A 67 1.13 -7.93 2.37
C HIS A 67 -0.28 -7.31 2.32
N ASP A 68 -1.15 -7.65 3.25
CA ASP A 68 -2.52 -7.12 3.31
C ASP A 68 -2.53 -5.62 3.68
N LEU A 69 -1.48 -5.11 4.33
CA LEU A 69 -1.30 -3.66 4.52
C LEU A 69 -1.10 -2.94 3.17
N ARG A 70 -0.30 -3.53 2.30
CA ARG A 70 -0.05 -3.01 0.95
C ARG A 70 -1.33 -3.04 0.11
N HIS A 71 -2.07 -4.14 0.17
CA HIS A 71 -3.36 -4.29 -0.49
C HIS A 71 -4.34 -3.22 0.00
N THR A 72 -4.51 -3.10 1.31
CA THR A 72 -5.38 -2.09 1.93
C THR A 72 -5.00 -0.66 1.53
N PHE A 73 -3.70 -0.36 1.48
CA PHE A 73 -3.21 0.95 1.02
C PHE A 73 -3.63 1.21 -0.43
N ALA A 74 -3.40 0.26 -1.34
CA ALA A 74 -3.73 0.40 -2.75
C ALA A 74 -5.24 0.63 -2.95
N VAL A 75 -6.08 -0.24 -2.38
CA VAL A 75 -7.54 -0.16 -2.47
C VAL A 75 -8.06 1.18 -1.92
N ARG A 76 -7.63 1.58 -0.72
CA ARG A 76 -8.04 2.87 -0.12
C ARG A 76 -7.60 4.08 -0.94
N ARG A 77 -6.45 4.00 -1.62
CA ARG A 77 -5.98 5.07 -2.51
C ARG A 77 -6.89 5.20 -3.70
N VAL A 78 -7.24 4.10 -4.35
CA VAL A 78 -8.13 4.09 -5.51
C VAL A 78 -9.53 4.57 -5.13
N ILE A 79 -10.11 4.11 -4.02
CA ILE A 79 -11.41 4.59 -3.51
C ILE A 79 -11.39 6.12 -3.32
N ARG A 80 -10.32 6.68 -2.77
CA ARG A 80 -10.19 8.13 -2.60
C ARG A 80 -10.17 8.88 -3.93
N TRP A 81 -9.50 8.35 -4.94
CA TRP A 81 -9.48 8.95 -6.27
C TRP A 81 -10.86 8.93 -6.93
N TYR A 82 -11.57 7.79 -6.86
CA TYR A 82 -12.94 7.71 -7.34
C TYR A 82 -13.86 8.73 -6.67
N ARG A 83 -13.78 8.85 -5.35
CA ARG A 83 -14.58 9.83 -4.58
C ARG A 83 -14.21 11.29 -4.88
N ALA A 84 -12.96 11.55 -5.18
CA ALA A 84 -12.47 12.89 -5.55
C ALA A 84 -12.73 13.26 -7.02
N GLY A 85 -13.29 12.37 -7.84
CA GLY A 85 -13.46 12.59 -9.27
C GLY A 85 -12.16 12.65 -10.08
N THR A 86 -11.04 12.20 -9.49
CA THR A 86 -9.74 12.19 -10.16
C THR A 86 -9.72 11.16 -11.29
N ASP A 87 -8.95 11.43 -12.35
CA ASP A 87 -8.69 10.46 -13.41
C ASP A 87 -7.93 9.26 -12.84
N VAL A 88 -8.67 8.16 -12.64
CA VAL A 88 -8.14 6.96 -12.00
C VAL A 88 -7.13 6.26 -12.90
N ASP A 89 -7.29 6.30 -14.22
CA ASP A 89 -6.38 5.60 -15.15
C ASP A 89 -4.97 6.19 -15.12
N GLN A 90 -4.84 7.50 -15.13
CA GLN A 90 -3.55 8.17 -14.93
C GLN A 90 -2.94 7.82 -13.56
N MET A 91 -3.76 7.82 -12.53
CA MET A 91 -3.30 7.52 -11.16
C MET A 91 -2.90 6.06 -10.98
N MET A 92 -3.47 5.12 -11.74
CA MET A 92 -3.10 3.69 -11.68
C MET A 92 -1.66 3.45 -12.14
N LEU A 93 -1.18 4.18 -13.14
CA LEU A 93 0.22 4.09 -13.57
C LEU A 93 1.17 4.56 -12.45
N ALA A 94 0.88 5.69 -11.83
CA ALA A 94 1.64 6.20 -10.70
C ALA A 94 1.62 5.24 -9.50
N LEU A 95 0.47 4.63 -9.21
CA LEU A 95 0.33 3.62 -8.15
C LEU A 95 1.14 2.37 -8.46
N SER A 96 1.10 1.88 -9.70
CA SER A 96 1.89 0.74 -10.18
C SER A 96 3.38 0.96 -9.95
N THR A 97 3.89 2.13 -10.34
CA THR A 97 5.28 2.52 -10.14
C THR A 97 5.62 2.62 -8.64
N TYR A 98 4.77 3.26 -7.85
CA TYR A 98 4.96 3.38 -6.39
C TYR A 98 5.00 2.01 -5.70
N LEU A 99 4.14 1.10 -6.13
CA LEU A 99 4.11 -0.27 -5.63
C LEU A 99 5.26 -1.14 -6.17
N GLY A 100 6.00 -0.71 -7.19
CA GLY A 100 7.06 -1.48 -7.83
C GLY A 100 6.53 -2.69 -8.61
N HIS A 101 5.34 -2.58 -9.21
CA HIS A 101 4.82 -3.63 -10.06
C HIS A 101 5.49 -3.56 -11.44
N THR A 102 5.97 -4.70 -11.93
CA THR A 102 6.55 -4.82 -13.27
C THR A 102 5.51 -4.75 -14.39
N LYS A 103 4.25 -5.11 -14.06
CA LYS A 103 3.10 -5.04 -14.98
C LYS A 103 1.96 -4.29 -14.31
N ILE A 104 1.40 -3.31 -15.01
CA ILE A 104 0.28 -2.51 -14.53
C ILE A 104 -0.96 -3.37 -14.22
N ALA A 105 -1.14 -4.49 -14.93
CA ALA A 105 -2.22 -5.44 -14.69
C ALA A 105 -2.28 -5.93 -13.24
N HIS A 106 -1.13 -6.05 -12.56
CA HIS A 106 -1.08 -6.42 -11.14
C HIS A 106 -1.68 -5.33 -10.23
N THR A 107 -1.74 -4.09 -10.71
CA THR A 107 -2.38 -2.99 -9.98
C THR A 107 -3.88 -2.97 -10.25
N TYR A 108 -4.31 -3.25 -11.47
CA TYR A 108 -5.72 -3.35 -11.82
C TYR A 108 -6.45 -4.49 -11.08
N TRP A 109 -5.74 -5.55 -10.70
CA TRP A 109 -6.31 -6.61 -9.86
C TRP A 109 -6.90 -6.07 -8.54
N TYR A 110 -6.36 -4.98 -7.98
CA TYR A 110 -6.93 -4.35 -6.78
C TYR A 110 -8.33 -3.77 -7.01
N LEU A 111 -8.67 -3.40 -8.24
CA LEU A 111 -10.01 -2.88 -8.58
C LEU A 111 -11.06 -3.98 -8.50
N SER A 112 -10.76 -5.17 -9.01
CA SER A 112 -11.68 -6.31 -8.99
C SER A 112 -11.83 -6.95 -7.60
N ALA A 113 -10.87 -6.73 -6.70
CA ALA A 113 -10.86 -7.35 -5.38
C ALA A 113 -11.65 -6.60 -4.31
N ALA A 114 -12.21 -5.42 -4.62
CA ALA A 114 -12.93 -4.59 -3.64
C ALA A 114 -14.36 -4.30 -4.13
N PRO A 115 -15.40 -4.92 -3.50
CA PRO A 115 -16.81 -4.68 -3.85
C PRO A 115 -17.19 -3.19 -3.82
N GLU A 116 -16.63 -2.42 -2.87
CA GLU A 116 -16.84 -0.97 -2.76
C GLU A 116 -16.37 -0.21 -4.01
N LEU A 117 -15.30 -0.66 -4.67
CA LEU A 117 -14.84 -0.07 -5.93
C LEU A 117 -15.76 -0.38 -7.10
N MET A 118 -16.33 -1.58 -7.14
CA MET A 118 -17.31 -1.96 -8.15
C MET A 118 -18.57 -1.11 -8.05
N THR A 119 -19.07 -0.85 -6.84
CA THR A 119 -20.21 0.06 -6.60
C THR A 119 -19.92 1.48 -7.06
N LEU A 120 -18.72 2.00 -6.76
CA LEU A 120 -18.31 3.36 -7.17
C LEU A 120 -18.13 3.48 -8.68
N ALA A 121 -17.61 2.44 -9.33
CA ALA A 121 -17.46 2.41 -10.78
C ALA A 121 -18.84 2.31 -11.48
N GLY A 122 -19.76 1.47 -10.97
CA GLY A 122 -21.13 1.34 -11.45
C GLY A 122 -21.88 2.67 -11.37
N GLY A 123 -21.85 3.37 -10.25
CA GLY A 123 -22.51 4.66 -10.10
C GLY A 123 -21.90 5.80 -10.95
N LYS A 124 -20.66 5.68 -11.43
CA LYS A 124 -20.12 6.60 -12.46
C LYS A 124 -20.66 6.25 -13.84
N PHE A 125 -20.78 4.97 -14.14
CA PHE A 125 -21.31 4.49 -15.41
C PHE A 125 -22.78 4.89 -15.57
N GLU A 126 -23.60 4.70 -14.54
CA GLU A 126 -25.01 5.12 -14.54
C GLU A 126 -25.14 6.63 -14.81
N ARG A 127 -24.38 7.45 -14.10
CA ARG A 127 -24.37 8.92 -14.32
C ARG A 127 -23.90 9.33 -15.71
N PHE A 128 -22.98 8.59 -16.31
CA PHE A 128 -22.56 8.83 -17.70
C PHE A 128 -23.69 8.56 -18.70
N PHE A 129 -24.45 7.48 -18.51
CA PHE A 129 -25.62 7.20 -19.35
C PHE A 129 -26.75 8.19 -19.14
N GLU A 130 -27.01 8.62 -17.90
CA GLU A 130 -28.02 9.65 -17.60
C GLU A 130 -27.66 11.01 -18.18
N SER A 131 -26.36 11.35 -18.25
CA SER A 131 -25.91 12.63 -18.83
C SER A 131 -25.71 12.60 -20.34
N GLY A 132 -25.47 11.45 -20.95
CA GLY A 132 -25.26 11.29 -22.40
C GLY A 132 -26.54 10.97 -23.20
N GLY A 133 -27.66 10.73 -22.54
CA GLY A 133 -28.95 10.51 -23.18
C GLY A 133 -29.76 11.77 -23.49
N ALA A 134 -29.22 12.98 -23.24
CA ALA A 134 -29.94 14.24 -23.43
C ALA A 134 -29.58 15.02 -24.72
N ASP A 135 -28.65 14.52 -25.53
CA ASP A 135 -28.15 15.25 -26.71
C ASP A 135 -28.51 14.61 -28.07
N ASP A 136 -29.45 13.65 -28.11
CA ASP A 136 -29.94 13.05 -29.36
C ASP A 136 -31.50 13.16 -29.48
N GLU A 137 -32.02 14.40 -29.49
CA GLU A 137 -33.31 14.73 -30.10
C GLU A 137 -33.27 16.09 -30.82
#